data_1f784a3c24b8425cfaa8675e77f44c50
#
_entry.id   1f784a3c24b8425cfaa8675e77f44c50
#
_cell.length_a   1.000
_cell.length_b   1.000
_cell.length_c   1.000
_cell.angle_alpha   90.00
_cell.angle_beta   90.00
_cell.angle_gamma   90.00
#
_symmetry.space_group_name_H-M   'P 1'
#
loop_
_entity.id
_entity.type
_entity.pdbx_description
1 polymer ?
#
loop_
_entity_poly.entity_id
_entity_poly.type
_entity_poly.pdbx_seq_one_letter_code
_entity_poly.pdbx_strand_id
1 'polypeptide(L)'
;MPGIVCALVFAASAAATFVGCRSMLAMTGMPMPGGWTMSMTWMRMPGETWAQAGATFLRMWIVMMVAMMLPSLAPVLGRYRQAVGPAGRGRVARLTGLVSLGYFAVWSALGLAAFAGGVLLAAGAMQIPRLARAVPIAAGLIVVIAGAAQLTAWKARRLECCRKPPARSCAHGRAALRYGLRLGLDCSYCCSGLTAFLLVAGVMDLNAMTAVTAAITAERLAPDGARIARATGVVLMGVGFVLLARAALLE
;
A
#
# COMPACT_ATOMS: atom_id res chain seq x y z
N MET A 1 7.56 -25.35 -8.49
CA MET A 1 8.31 -24.80 -7.35
C MET A 1 8.17 -23.27 -7.12
N PRO A 2 8.13 -22.34 -8.11
CA PRO A 2 7.99 -20.92 -7.80
C PRO A 2 6.67 -20.52 -7.13
N GLY A 3 5.57 -21.19 -7.46
CA GLY A 3 4.28 -20.92 -6.82
C GLY A 3 4.27 -21.24 -5.32
N ILE A 4 4.94 -22.33 -4.93
CA ILE A 4 5.06 -22.73 -3.51
C ILE A 4 5.85 -21.67 -2.73
N VAL A 5 6.97 -21.16 -3.29
CA VAL A 5 7.76 -20.11 -2.64
C VAL A 5 6.94 -18.82 -2.48
N CYS A 6 6.20 -18.40 -3.50
CA CYS A 6 5.31 -17.25 -3.40
C CYS A 6 4.21 -17.46 -2.36
N ALA A 7 3.62 -18.65 -2.29
CA ALA A 7 2.60 -18.97 -1.30
C ALA A 7 3.16 -18.97 0.13
N LEU A 8 4.35 -19.54 0.34
CA LEU A 8 5.03 -19.53 1.64
C LEU A 8 5.40 -18.10 2.08
N VAL A 9 5.94 -17.29 1.19
CA VAL A 9 6.27 -15.89 1.48
C VAL A 9 5.00 -15.09 1.79
N PHE A 10 3.91 -15.32 1.05
CA PHE A 10 2.61 -14.72 1.34
C PHE A 10 2.10 -15.12 2.72
N ALA A 11 2.05 -16.41 3.02
CA ALA A 11 1.57 -16.91 4.30
C ALA A 11 2.40 -16.39 5.47
N ALA A 12 3.74 -16.41 5.36
CA ALA A 12 4.64 -15.89 6.38
C ALA A 12 4.47 -14.38 6.60
N SER A 13 4.38 -13.58 5.51
CA SER A 13 4.17 -12.14 5.62
C SER A 13 2.78 -11.79 6.14
N ALA A 14 1.73 -12.51 5.74
CA ALA A 14 0.39 -12.34 6.27
C ALA A 14 0.31 -12.66 7.76
N ALA A 15 0.91 -13.78 8.20
CA ALA A 15 0.98 -14.15 9.61
C ALA A 15 1.75 -13.11 10.44
N ALA A 16 2.93 -12.67 9.95
CA ALA A 16 3.72 -11.63 10.63
C ALA A 16 2.96 -10.30 10.71
N THR A 17 2.24 -9.90 9.65
CA THR A 17 1.38 -8.71 9.64
C THR A 17 0.25 -8.85 10.67
N PHE A 18 -0.42 -9.99 10.70
CA PHE A 18 -1.51 -10.26 11.65
C PHE A 18 -1.04 -10.15 13.10
N VAL A 19 0.08 -10.78 13.44
CA VAL A 19 0.68 -10.71 14.78
C VAL A 19 1.09 -9.27 15.13
N GLY A 20 1.76 -8.58 14.20
CA GLY A 20 2.18 -7.19 14.38
C GLY A 20 0.99 -6.23 14.58
N CYS A 21 -0.08 -6.36 13.78
CA CYS A 21 -1.28 -5.55 13.94
C CYS A 21 -1.97 -5.80 15.28
N ARG A 22 -2.08 -7.05 15.73
CA ARG A 22 -2.69 -7.37 17.03
C ARG A 22 -1.91 -6.76 18.20
N SER A 23 -0.59 -6.79 18.17
CA SER A 23 0.24 -6.17 19.20
C SER A 23 0.08 -4.64 19.24
N MET A 24 -0.07 -4.01 18.07
CA MET A 24 -0.28 -2.55 17.97
C MET A 24 -1.71 -2.14 18.36
N LEU A 25 -2.72 -2.93 18.04
CA LEU A 25 -4.11 -2.68 18.47
C LEU A 25 -4.29 -2.76 20.00
N ALA A 26 -3.42 -3.49 20.70
CA ALA A 26 -3.39 -3.52 22.16
C ALA A 26 -2.89 -2.20 22.79
N MET A 27 -2.24 -1.33 22.00
CA MET A 27 -1.82 0.00 22.46
C MET A 27 -2.94 1.01 22.22
N THR A 28 -3.42 1.63 23.31
CA THR A 28 -4.49 2.65 23.24
C THR A 28 -4.00 3.87 22.48
N GLY A 29 -4.73 4.29 21.44
CA GLY A 29 -4.44 5.53 20.72
C GLY A 29 -4.71 6.76 21.59
N MET A 30 -4.07 7.89 21.25
CA MET A 30 -4.27 9.17 21.95
C MET A 30 -5.54 9.86 21.43
N PRO A 31 -6.52 10.21 22.28
CA PRO A 31 -7.68 10.98 21.87
C PRO A 31 -7.27 12.40 21.48
N MET A 32 -7.79 12.88 20.35
CA MET A 32 -7.46 14.18 19.77
C MET A 32 -8.69 15.08 19.67
N PRO A 33 -8.52 16.42 19.70
CA PRO A 33 -9.60 17.34 19.38
C PRO A 33 -10.22 17.03 18.01
N GLY A 34 -11.57 17.00 17.92
CA GLY A 34 -12.28 16.59 16.71
C GLY A 34 -12.75 15.13 16.72
N GLY A 35 -12.70 14.46 17.89
CA GLY A 35 -13.34 13.15 18.11
C GLY A 35 -12.66 11.95 17.43
N TRP A 36 -11.40 12.07 17.06
CA TRP A 36 -10.59 10.99 16.46
C TRP A 36 -9.45 10.57 17.39
N THR A 37 -8.88 9.40 17.15
CA THR A 37 -7.75 8.88 17.93
C THR A 37 -6.50 8.82 17.07
N MET A 38 -5.41 9.40 17.55
CA MET A 38 -4.10 9.32 16.91
C MET A 38 -3.47 7.96 17.23
N SER A 39 -3.03 7.25 16.18
CA SER A 39 -2.30 6.00 16.35
C SER A 39 -0.90 6.24 16.93
N MET A 40 -0.50 5.40 17.87
CA MET A 40 0.86 5.41 18.44
C MET A 40 1.95 5.10 17.40
N THR A 41 1.56 4.61 16.22
CA THR A 41 2.47 4.36 15.08
C THR A 41 3.26 5.59 14.64
N TRP A 42 2.69 6.79 14.82
CA TRP A 42 3.29 8.07 14.43
C TRP A 42 4.07 8.75 15.55
N MET A 43 4.17 8.10 16.70
CA MET A 43 4.83 8.65 17.89
C MET A 43 6.09 7.85 18.22
N ARG A 44 7.09 8.55 18.75
CA ARG A 44 8.30 7.93 19.25
C ARG A 44 8.09 7.43 20.67
N MET A 45 8.45 6.17 20.94
CA MET A 45 8.41 5.61 22.29
C MET A 45 9.51 6.22 23.18
N PRO A 46 9.30 6.34 24.50
CA PRO A 46 10.34 6.77 25.42
C PRO A 46 11.60 5.90 25.29
N GLY A 47 12.76 6.54 25.17
CA GLY A 47 14.05 5.86 25.00
C GLY A 47 14.40 5.43 23.57
N GLU A 48 13.48 5.60 22.60
CA GLU A 48 13.72 5.25 21.19
C GLU A 48 14.18 6.49 20.40
N THR A 49 15.10 6.28 19.45
CA THR A 49 15.49 7.33 18.50
C THR A 49 14.54 7.37 17.30
N TRP A 50 14.46 8.51 16.58
CA TRP A 50 13.65 8.62 15.35
C TRP A 50 14.09 7.63 14.27
N ALA A 51 15.38 7.31 14.20
CA ALA A 51 15.90 6.31 13.27
C ALA A 51 15.39 4.89 13.60
N GLN A 52 15.31 4.55 14.89
CA GLN A 52 14.78 3.26 15.34
C GLN A 52 13.26 3.18 15.08
N ALA A 53 12.50 4.22 15.42
CA ALA A 53 11.07 4.29 15.14
C ALA A 53 10.79 4.15 13.64
N GLY A 54 11.53 4.88 12.78
CA GLY A 54 11.41 4.78 11.33
C GLY A 54 11.80 3.40 10.80
N ALA A 55 12.84 2.76 11.33
CA ALA A 55 13.26 1.42 10.94
C ALA A 55 12.21 0.37 11.35
N THR A 56 11.64 0.48 12.53
CA THR A 56 10.54 -0.40 13.02
C THR A 56 9.31 -0.25 12.14
N PHE A 57 8.90 0.99 11.85
CA PHE A 57 7.79 1.27 10.93
C PHE A 57 8.06 0.69 9.55
N LEU A 58 9.23 0.96 8.97
CA LEU A 58 9.58 0.52 7.62
C LEU A 58 9.61 -1.01 7.51
N ARG A 59 10.16 -1.70 8.51
CA ARG A 59 10.15 -3.17 8.55
C ARG A 59 8.74 -3.71 8.49
N MET A 60 7.85 -3.18 9.32
CA MET A 60 6.46 -3.57 9.35
C MET A 60 5.74 -3.22 8.04
N TRP A 61 5.96 -2.01 7.51
CA TRP A 61 5.43 -1.56 6.23
C TRP A 61 5.81 -2.50 5.09
N ILE A 62 7.09 -2.91 5.00
CA ILE A 62 7.56 -3.84 3.95
C ILE A 62 6.86 -5.19 4.07
N VAL A 63 6.78 -5.75 5.27
CA VAL A 63 6.11 -7.05 5.50
C VAL A 63 4.64 -6.98 5.09
N MET A 64 3.94 -5.91 5.48
CA MET A 64 2.56 -5.63 5.09
C MET A 64 2.43 -5.50 3.56
N MET A 65 3.29 -4.70 2.92
CA MET A 65 3.25 -4.52 1.47
C MET A 65 3.56 -5.81 0.71
N VAL A 66 4.44 -6.67 1.23
CA VAL A 66 4.66 -8.00 0.65
C VAL A 66 3.37 -8.82 0.70
N ALA A 67 2.70 -8.88 1.84
CA ALA A 67 1.43 -9.61 1.97
C ALA A 67 0.36 -9.06 1.02
N MET A 68 0.20 -7.73 0.93
CA MET A 68 -0.84 -7.11 0.13
C MET A 68 -0.59 -7.18 -1.39
N MET A 69 0.67 -7.03 -1.81
CA MET A 69 1.01 -6.88 -3.23
C MET A 69 1.41 -8.19 -3.90
N LEU A 70 1.85 -9.20 -3.12
CA LEU A 70 2.32 -10.46 -3.68
C LEU A 70 1.28 -11.20 -4.54
N PRO A 71 -0.02 -11.28 -4.16
CA PRO A 71 -1.03 -11.95 -4.99
C PRO A 71 -1.14 -11.34 -6.39
N SER A 72 -1.03 -10.02 -6.50
CA SER A 72 -1.09 -9.31 -7.77
C SER A 72 0.26 -9.27 -8.52
N LEU A 73 1.39 -9.38 -7.81
CA LEU A 73 2.74 -9.39 -8.38
C LEU A 73 3.15 -10.76 -8.92
N ALA A 74 2.74 -11.85 -8.26
CA ALA A 74 3.16 -13.20 -8.62
C ALA A 74 2.91 -13.57 -10.09
N PRO A 75 1.73 -13.28 -10.71
CA PRO A 75 1.50 -13.54 -12.13
C PRO A 75 2.42 -12.73 -13.05
N VAL A 76 2.78 -11.50 -12.65
CA VAL A 76 3.70 -10.64 -13.42
C VAL A 76 5.11 -11.23 -13.40
N LEU A 77 5.58 -11.69 -12.24
CA LEU A 77 6.87 -12.38 -12.11
C LEU A 77 6.88 -13.69 -12.89
N GLY A 78 5.76 -14.41 -12.91
CA GLY A 78 5.60 -15.61 -13.76
C GLY A 78 5.80 -15.31 -15.24
N ARG A 79 5.13 -14.28 -15.76
CA ARG A 79 5.30 -13.81 -17.16
C ARG A 79 6.71 -13.31 -17.45
N TYR A 80 7.33 -12.61 -16.50
CA TYR A 80 8.72 -12.16 -16.63
C TYR A 80 9.67 -13.35 -16.77
N ARG A 81 9.51 -14.40 -15.97
CA ARG A 81 10.33 -15.63 -16.06
C ARG A 81 10.19 -16.33 -17.42
N GLN A 82 8.97 -16.39 -17.96
CA GLN A 82 8.72 -16.92 -19.29
C GLN A 82 9.38 -16.07 -20.39
N ALA A 83 9.35 -14.74 -20.26
CA ALA A 83 9.96 -13.82 -21.24
C ALA A 83 11.50 -13.88 -21.24
N VAL A 84 12.14 -14.17 -20.10
CA VAL A 84 13.61 -14.34 -20.00
C VAL A 84 14.07 -15.61 -20.75
N GLY A 85 13.18 -16.60 -20.92
CA GLY A 85 13.45 -17.82 -21.69
C GLY A 85 14.31 -18.85 -20.91
N PRO A 86 14.86 -19.86 -21.60
CA PRO A 86 15.60 -20.98 -21.03
C PRO A 86 17.02 -20.57 -20.59
N ALA A 87 17.12 -19.60 -19.71
CA ALA A 87 18.35 -19.30 -18.98
C ALA A 87 18.45 -20.21 -17.75
N GLY A 88 19.66 -20.61 -17.34
CA GLY A 88 19.84 -21.48 -16.18
C GLY A 88 19.05 -21.01 -14.95
N ARG A 89 18.55 -21.97 -14.14
CA ARG A 89 17.64 -21.68 -12.99
C ARG A 89 18.15 -20.59 -12.05
N GLY A 90 19.47 -20.55 -11.77
CA GLY A 90 20.10 -19.52 -10.93
C GLY A 90 20.02 -18.11 -11.53
N ARG A 91 20.21 -17.96 -12.84
CA ARG A 91 20.11 -16.67 -13.53
C ARG A 91 18.68 -16.13 -13.50
N VAL A 92 17.70 -16.98 -13.80
CA VAL A 92 16.28 -16.60 -13.74
C VAL A 92 15.87 -16.19 -12.34
N ALA A 93 16.31 -16.92 -11.30
CA ALA A 93 16.04 -16.60 -9.91
C ALA A 93 16.64 -15.24 -9.53
N ARG A 94 17.91 -15.00 -9.88
CA ARG A 94 18.60 -13.72 -9.60
C ARG A 94 17.90 -12.54 -10.29
N LEU A 95 17.54 -12.67 -11.57
CA LEU A 95 16.85 -11.60 -12.30
C LEU A 95 15.45 -11.33 -11.73
N THR A 96 14.70 -12.38 -11.38
CA THR A 96 13.41 -12.25 -10.70
C THR A 96 13.55 -11.55 -9.34
N GLY A 97 14.60 -11.89 -8.58
CA GLY A 97 14.94 -11.21 -7.32
C GLY A 97 15.24 -9.72 -7.52
N LEU A 98 15.98 -9.34 -8.57
CA LEU A 98 16.25 -7.94 -8.89
C LEU A 98 14.98 -7.17 -9.28
N VAL A 99 14.05 -7.80 -10.02
CA VAL A 99 12.74 -7.19 -10.30
C VAL A 99 11.96 -6.96 -9.01
N SER A 100 11.89 -7.95 -8.14
CA SER A 100 11.22 -7.83 -6.84
C SER A 100 11.86 -6.78 -5.95
N LEU A 101 13.21 -6.73 -5.92
CA LEU A 101 13.95 -5.71 -5.17
C LEU A 101 13.61 -4.29 -5.66
N GLY A 102 13.64 -4.05 -6.98
CA GLY A 102 13.26 -2.76 -7.54
C GLY A 102 11.82 -2.38 -7.23
N TYR A 103 10.90 -3.34 -7.31
CA TYR A 103 9.49 -3.13 -6.99
C TYR A 103 9.28 -2.72 -5.52
N PHE A 104 9.85 -3.47 -4.58
CA PHE A 104 9.70 -3.17 -3.15
C PHE A 104 10.55 -1.98 -2.70
N ALA A 105 11.61 -1.59 -3.42
CA ALA A 105 12.34 -0.36 -3.15
C ALA A 105 11.43 0.88 -3.32
N VAL A 106 10.56 0.91 -4.33
CA VAL A 106 9.57 1.98 -4.51
C VAL A 106 8.59 2.01 -3.34
N TRP A 107 8.05 0.85 -2.94
CA TRP A 107 7.15 0.76 -1.79
C TRP A 107 7.81 1.14 -0.47
N SER A 108 9.11 0.84 -0.31
CA SER A 108 9.89 1.26 0.86
C SER A 108 10.07 2.79 0.90
N ALA A 109 10.36 3.42 -0.25
CA ALA A 109 10.45 4.87 -0.35
C ALA A 109 9.11 5.55 -0.02
N LEU A 110 8.00 4.99 -0.51
CA LEU A 110 6.65 5.47 -0.17
C LEU A 110 6.33 5.27 1.32
N GLY A 111 6.77 4.17 1.92
CA GLY A 111 6.63 3.94 3.37
C GLY A 111 7.38 4.96 4.20
N LEU A 112 8.61 5.31 3.80
CA LEU A 112 9.37 6.37 4.46
C LEU A 112 8.68 7.74 4.33
N ALA A 113 8.15 8.06 3.14
CA ALA A 113 7.39 9.29 2.93
C ALA A 113 6.10 9.32 3.78
N ALA A 114 5.38 8.19 3.86
CA ALA A 114 4.20 8.05 4.70
C ALA A 114 4.53 8.22 6.20
N PHE A 115 5.64 7.62 6.66
CA PHE A 115 6.10 7.79 8.04
C PHE A 115 6.43 9.25 8.35
N ALA A 116 7.24 9.89 7.50
CA ALA A 116 7.60 11.30 7.70
C ALA A 116 6.35 12.20 7.69
N GLY A 117 5.44 12.01 6.74
CA GLY A 117 4.18 12.76 6.66
C GLY A 117 3.28 12.52 7.88
N GLY A 118 3.17 11.28 8.34
CA GLY A 118 2.40 10.92 9.53
C GLY A 118 2.95 11.54 10.81
N VAL A 119 4.28 11.51 11.00
CA VAL A 119 4.95 12.15 12.14
C VAL A 119 4.75 13.66 12.13
N LEU A 120 4.92 14.31 10.95
CA LEU A 120 4.70 15.76 10.81
C LEU A 120 3.25 16.15 11.10
N LEU A 121 2.29 15.38 10.58
CA LEU A 121 0.87 15.60 10.85
C LEU A 121 0.56 15.41 12.34
N ALA A 122 1.09 14.37 12.97
CA ALA A 122 0.91 14.10 14.38
C ALA A 122 1.47 15.25 15.26
N ALA A 123 2.71 15.68 14.96
CA ALA A 123 3.34 16.79 15.67
C ALA A 123 2.56 18.10 15.47
N GLY A 124 2.11 18.40 14.26
CA GLY A 124 1.28 19.57 13.96
C GLY A 124 -0.07 19.54 14.67
N ALA A 125 -0.75 18.38 14.66
CA ALA A 125 -2.06 18.22 15.32
C ALA A 125 -1.97 18.35 16.84
N MET A 126 -0.86 17.95 17.46
CA MET A 126 -0.63 18.15 18.89
C MET A 126 -0.39 19.62 19.27
N GLN A 127 0.21 20.40 18.38
CA GLN A 127 0.54 21.82 18.64
C GLN A 127 -0.57 22.78 18.21
N ILE A 128 -1.36 22.44 17.20
CA ILE A 128 -2.36 23.31 16.60
C ILE A 128 -3.75 22.66 16.69
N PRO A 129 -4.57 23.05 17.68
CA PRO A 129 -5.91 22.46 17.87
C PRO A 129 -6.84 22.60 16.65
N ARG A 130 -6.70 23.70 15.87
CA ARG A 130 -7.45 23.89 14.62
C ARG A 130 -7.08 22.84 13.57
N LEU A 131 -5.80 22.47 13.47
CA LEU A 131 -5.34 21.41 12.58
C LEU A 131 -5.92 20.05 13.02
N ALA A 132 -5.89 19.76 14.33
CA ALA A 132 -6.45 18.53 14.87
C ALA A 132 -7.93 18.36 14.53
N ARG A 133 -8.74 19.43 14.63
CA ARG A 133 -10.16 19.43 14.26
C ARG A 133 -10.37 19.27 12.74
N ALA A 134 -9.46 19.77 11.92
CA ALA A 134 -9.55 19.64 10.46
C ALA A 134 -9.20 18.24 9.94
N VAL A 135 -8.49 17.40 10.72
CA VAL A 135 -8.06 16.06 10.28
C VAL A 135 -9.23 15.16 9.84
N PRO A 136 -10.36 15.04 10.56
CA PRO A 136 -11.48 14.20 10.12
C PRO A 136 -12.08 14.65 8.79
N ILE A 137 -12.21 15.98 8.59
CA ILE A 137 -12.71 16.54 7.32
C ILE A 137 -11.72 16.25 6.19
N ALA A 138 -10.42 16.50 6.41
CA ALA A 138 -9.38 16.21 5.43
C ALA A 138 -9.36 14.71 5.08
N ALA A 139 -9.50 13.82 6.06
CA ALA A 139 -9.58 12.38 5.87
C ALA A 139 -10.76 11.99 4.97
N GLY A 140 -11.96 12.52 5.24
CA GLY A 140 -13.13 12.29 4.41
C GLY A 140 -12.94 12.79 2.96
N LEU A 141 -12.38 13.98 2.78
CA LEU A 141 -12.06 14.55 1.46
C LEU A 141 -11.05 13.69 0.70
N ILE A 142 -9.99 13.22 1.35
CA ILE A 142 -8.98 12.32 0.75
C ILE A 142 -9.66 11.06 0.24
N VAL A 143 -10.57 10.46 1.00
CA VAL A 143 -11.26 9.23 0.60
C VAL A 143 -12.23 9.49 -0.56
N VAL A 144 -12.95 10.61 -0.58
CA VAL A 144 -13.81 11.01 -1.73
C VAL A 144 -12.96 11.20 -2.99
N ILE A 145 -11.84 11.92 -2.90
CA ILE A 145 -10.93 12.15 -4.02
C ILE A 145 -10.33 10.82 -4.50
N ALA A 146 -9.94 9.94 -3.59
CA ALA A 146 -9.44 8.60 -3.90
C ALA A 146 -10.48 7.76 -4.65
N GLY A 147 -11.74 7.81 -4.21
CA GLY A 147 -12.86 7.15 -4.89
C GLY A 147 -13.13 7.74 -6.28
N ALA A 148 -13.15 9.08 -6.40
CA ALA A 148 -13.31 9.75 -7.69
C ALA A 148 -12.19 9.41 -8.68
N ALA A 149 -10.94 9.34 -8.21
CA ALA A 149 -9.79 8.94 -9.04
C ALA A 149 -9.94 7.52 -9.61
N GLN A 150 -10.59 6.60 -8.88
CA GLN A 150 -10.88 5.24 -9.35
C GLN A 150 -11.86 5.21 -10.55
N LEU A 151 -12.71 6.23 -10.70
CA LEU A 151 -13.69 6.34 -11.79
C LEU A 151 -13.08 6.89 -13.09
N THR A 152 -11.85 7.41 -13.03
CA THR A 152 -11.24 8.12 -14.15
C THR A 152 -10.71 7.17 -15.24
N ALA A 153 -10.72 7.64 -16.50
CA ALA A 153 -10.06 6.97 -17.61
C ALA A 153 -8.53 6.82 -17.39
N TRP A 154 -7.93 7.68 -16.58
CA TRP A 154 -6.53 7.59 -16.18
C TRP A 154 -6.25 6.29 -15.42
N LYS A 155 -7.10 5.95 -14.45
CA LYS A 155 -7.02 4.68 -13.69
C LYS A 155 -7.13 3.48 -14.63
N ALA A 156 -8.09 3.46 -15.54
CA ALA A 156 -8.27 2.37 -16.50
C ALA A 156 -6.99 2.15 -17.34
N ARG A 157 -6.41 3.22 -17.88
CA ARG A 157 -5.14 3.16 -18.63
C ARG A 157 -3.98 2.65 -17.79
N ARG A 158 -3.88 3.04 -16.51
CA ARG A 158 -2.83 2.54 -15.60
C ARG A 158 -2.97 1.05 -15.29
N LEU A 159 -4.20 0.56 -15.12
CA LEU A 159 -4.46 -0.87 -14.97
C LEU A 159 -3.98 -1.68 -16.18
N GLU A 160 -4.22 -1.19 -17.39
CA GLU A 160 -3.72 -1.81 -18.62
C GLU A 160 -2.18 -1.83 -18.68
N CYS A 161 -1.51 -0.75 -18.30
CA CYS A 161 -0.06 -0.69 -18.23
C CYS A 161 0.51 -1.74 -17.26
N CYS A 162 -0.10 -1.94 -16.10
CA CYS A 162 0.31 -2.94 -15.12
C CYS A 162 0.13 -4.39 -15.62
N ARG A 163 -0.70 -4.61 -16.64
CA ARG A 163 -0.97 -5.93 -17.24
C ARG A 163 -0.06 -6.28 -18.43
N LYS A 164 0.64 -5.29 -18.98
CA LYS A 164 1.52 -5.51 -20.15
C LYS A 164 2.68 -6.45 -19.82
N PRO A 165 2.99 -7.41 -20.69
CA PRO A 165 4.14 -8.29 -20.52
C PRO A 165 5.44 -7.48 -20.59
N PRO A 166 6.51 -7.92 -19.90
CA PRO A 166 7.82 -7.28 -19.99
C PRO A 166 8.42 -7.44 -21.39
N ALA A 167 9.17 -6.44 -21.82
CA ALA A 167 9.95 -6.54 -23.06
C ALA A 167 11.08 -7.57 -22.92
N ARG A 168 11.40 -8.30 -24.00
CA ARG A 168 12.49 -9.30 -24.02
C ARG A 168 13.87 -8.72 -23.66
N SER A 169 14.07 -7.41 -23.80
CA SER A 169 15.31 -6.71 -23.43
C SER A 169 15.63 -6.69 -21.93
N CYS A 170 14.73 -7.16 -21.07
CA CYS A 170 14.90 -7.15 -19.62
C CYS A 170 15.72 -8.33 -19.06
N ALA A 171 16.49 -9.05 -19.90
CA ALA A 171 17.27 -10.23 -19.50
C ALA A 171 18.66 -9.92 -18.87
N HIS A 172 18.97 -8.66 -18.57
CA HIS A 172 20.20 -8.22 -17.91
C HIS A 172 19.90 -7.61 -16.52
N GLY A 173 20.85 -7.70 -15.59
CA GLY A 173 20.64 -7.29 -14.19
C GLY A 173 20.15 -5.84 -14.01
N ARG A 174 20.79 -4.86 -14.69
CA ARG A 174 20.36 -3.44 -14.64
C ARG A 174 18.97 -3.23 -15.26
N ALA A 175 18.68 -3.94 -16.36
CA ALA A 175 17.37 -3.85 -17.00
C ALA A 175 16.27 -4.48 -16.14
N ALA A 176 16.56 -5.60 -15.46
CA ALA A 176 15.65 -6.24 -14.52
C ALA A 176 15.31 -5.30 -13.34
N LEU A 177 16.32 -4.67 -12.74
CA LEU A 177 16.11 -3.71 -11.65
C LEU A 177 15.28 -2.50 -12.12
N ARG A 178 15.61 -1.91 -13.27
CA ARG A 178 14.83 -0.79 -13.85
C ARG A 178 13.39 -1.18 -14.15
N TYR A 179 13.19 -2.40 -14.67
CA TYR A 179 11.85 -2.93 -14.88
C TYR A 179 11.08 -3.05 -13.56
N GLY A 180 11.73 -3.56 -12.50
CA GLY A 180 11.15 -3.63 -11.16
C GLY A 180 10.76 -2.26 -10.61
N LEU A 181 11.65 -1.25 -10.73
CA LEU A 181 11.36 0.12 -10.31
C LEU A 181 10.15 0.71 -11.07
N ARG A 182 10.11 0.57 -12.40
CA ARG A 182 8.96 1.04 -13.20
C ARG A 182 7.67 0.33 -12.82
N LEU A 183 7.73 -0.99 -12.64
CA LEU A 183 6.58 -1.78 -12.20
C LEU A 183 6.09 -1.34 -10.80
N GLY A 184 7.01 -1.02 -9.89
CA GLY A 184 6.70 -0.46 -8.57
C GLY A 184 6.01 0.90 -8.67
N LEU A 185 6.53 1.81 -9.50
CA LEU A 185 5.92 3.12 -9.75
C LEU A 185 4.54 3.00 -10.39
N ASP A 186 4.40 2.20 -11.44
CA ASP A 186 3.09 1.98 -12.08
C ASP A 186 2.08 1.36 -11.11
N CYS A 187 2.54 0.44 -10.25
CA CYS A 187 1.71 -0.13 -9.20
C CYS A 187 1.30 0.92 -8.16
N SER A 188 2.21 1.73 -7.67
CA SER A 188 1.92 2.76 -6.68
C SER A 188 0.94 3.81 -7.21
N TYR A 189 1.10 4.25 -8.45
CA TYR A 189 0.12 5.13 -9.11
C TYR A 189 -1.24 4.47 -9.27
N CYS A 190 -1.26 3.20 -9.68
CA CYS A 190 -2.49 2.44 -9.84
C CYS A 190 -3.23 2.25 -8.51
N CYS A 191 -2.50 1.99 -7.42
CA CYS A 191 -3.05 1.68 -6.10
C CYS A 191 -3.15 2.92 -5.18
N SER A 192 -2.75 4.12 -5.64
CA SER A 192 -2.65 5.33 -4.82
C SER A 192 -3.92 5.64 -4.04
N GLY A 193 -5.10 5.57 -4.67
CA GLY A 193 -6.38 5.83 -4.02
C GLY A 193 -6.68 4.82 -2.90
N LEU A 194 -6.45 3.52 -3.15
CA LEU A 194 -6.66 2.47 -2.16
C LEU A 194 -5.63 2.55 -1.01
N THR A 195 -4.38 2.92 -1.33
CA THR A 195 -3.35 3.15 -0.32
C THR A 195 -3.66 4.40 0.52
N ALA A 196 -4.15 5.48 -0.08
CA ALA A 196 -4.59 6.67 0.64
C ALA A 196 -5.75 6.34 1.58
N PHE A 197 -6.74 5.56 1.13
CA PHE A 197 -7.80 5.06 2.01
C PHE A 197 -7.24 4.25 3.18
N LEU A 198 -6.28 3.36 2.95
CA LEU A 198 -5.65 2.57 4.00
C LEU A 198 -4.94 3.46 5.04
N LEU A 199 -4.27 4.53 4.61
CA LEU A 199 -3.64 5.49 5.52
C LEU A 199 -4.67 6.22 6.38
N VAL A 200 -5.84 6.55 5.83
CA VAL A 200 -6.95 7.21 6.55
C VAL A 200 -7.65 6.24 7.50
N ALA A 201 -7.97 5.02 7.04
CA ALA A 201 -8.64 4.00 7.85
C ALA A 201 -7.75 3.51 9.02
N GLY A 202 -6.45 3.65 8.85
CA GLY A 202 -5.43 3.16 9.78
C GLY A 202 -4.61 2.03 9.16
N VAL A 203 -3.29 2.26 9.12
CA VAL A 203 -2.33 1.31 8.51
C VAL A 203 -2.36 -0.07 9.17
N MET A 204 -2.84 -0.13 10.42
CA MET A 204 -2.91 -1.37 11.23
C MET A 204 -4.29 -2.00 11.27
N ASP A 205 -5.28 -1.42 10.60
CA ASP A 205 -6.62 -2.02 10.54
C ASP A 205 -6.63 -3.22 9.59
N LEU A 206 -6.73 -4.43 10.17
CA LEU A 206 -6.73 -5.69 9.43
C LEU A 206 -7.92 -5.81 8.45
N ASN A 207 -9.08 -5.24 8.80
CA ASN A 207 -10.25 -5.28 7.92
C ASN A 207 -10.03 -4.40 6.70
N ALA A 208 -9.55 -3.15 6.91
CA ALA A 208 -9.19 -2.25 5.84
C ALA A 208 -8.08 -2.84 4.95
N MET A 209 -7.03 -3.44 5.54
CA MET A 209 -5.95 -4.11 4.80
C MET A 209 -6.48 -5.26 3.95
N THR A 210 -7.34 -6.12 4.51
CA THR A 210 -7.92 -7.27 3.80
C THR A 210 -8.80 -6.79 2.65
N ALA A 211 -9.68 -5.81 2.89
CA ALA A 211 -10.55 -5.23 1.87
C ALA A 211 -9.74 -4.58 0.74
N VAL A 212 -8.73 -3.79 1.08
CA VAL A 212 -7.84 -3.13 0.10
C VAL A 212 -7.04 -4.17 -0.70
N THR A 213 -6.51 -5.21 -0.05
CA THR A 213 -5.80 -6.31 -0.72
C THR A 213 -6.70 -7.04 -1.72
N ALA A 214 -7.92 -7.37 -1.30
CA ALA A 214 -8.90 -8.01 -2.16
C ALA A 214 -9.27 -7.12 -3.35
N ALA A 215 -9.51 -5.83 -3.11
CA ALA A 215 -9.81 -4.85 -4.17
C ALA A 215 -8.67 -4.73 -5.18
N ILE A 216 -7.42 -4.51 -4.72
CA ILE A 216 -6.24 -4.41 -5.59
C ILE A 216 -6.07 -5.69 -6.41
N THR A 217 -6.19 -6.84 -5.77
CA THR A 217 -6.04 -8.14 -6.43
C THR A 217 -7.12 -8.35 -7.49
N ALA A 218 -8.38 -8.06 -7.16
CA ALA A 218 -9.50 -8.16 -8.08
C ALA A 218 -9.36 -7.19 -9.26
N GLU A 219 -9.03 -5.92 -9.02
CA GLU A 219 -8.80 -4.93 -10.08
C GLU A 219 -7.69 -5.36 -11.05
N ARG A 220 -6.66 -6.04 -10.57
CA ARG A 220 -5.48 -6.41 -11.38
C ARG A 220 -5.61 -7.76 -12.07
N LEU A 221 -6.31 -8.71 -11.49
CA LEU A 221 -6.40 -10.08 -12.00
C LEU A 221 -7.70 -10.36 -12.77
N ALA A 222 -8.80 -9.71 -12.43
CA ALA A 222 -10.06 -9.95 -13.13
C ALA A 222 -10.02 -9.42 -14.57
N PRO A 223 -10.70 -10.09 -15.52
CA PRO A 223 -10.77 -9.64 -16.92
C PRO A 223 -11.31 -8.21 -17.02
N ASP A 224 -12.37 -7.90 -16.28
CA ASP A 224 -13.03 -6.59 -16.24
C ASP A 224 -12.55 -5.69 -15.07
N GLY A 225 -11.25 -5.62 -14.83
CA GLY A 225 -10.68 -4.85 -13.73
C GLY A 225 -11.10 -3.37 -13.69
N ALA A 226 -11.39 -2.77 -14.84
CA ALA A 226 -11.90 -1.39 -14.92
C ALA A 226 -13.31 -1.25 -14.36
N ARG A 227 -14.16 -2.27 -14.47
CA ARG A 227 -15.49 -2.29 -13.83
C ARG A 227 -15.37 -2.43 -12.31
N ILE A 228 -14.47 -3.31 -11.87
CA ILE A 228 -14.19 -3.49 -10.44
C ILE A 228 -13.64 -2.20 -9.85
N ALA A 229 -12.68 -1.54 -10.52
CA ALA A 229 -12.16 -0.25 -10.06
C ALA A 229 -13.25 0.81 -9.92
N ARG A 230 -14.20 0.87 -10.86
CA ARG A 230 -15.35 1.77 -10.75
C ARG A 230 -16.26 1.44 -9.57
N ALA A 231 -16.58 0.17 -9.37
CA ALA A 231 -17.37 -0.27 -8.21
C ALA A 231 -16.66 0.08 -6.89
N THR A 232 -15.37 -0.22 -6.78
CA THR A 232 -14.53 0.17 -5.64
C THR A 232 -14.53 1.69 -5.44
N GLY A 233 -14.45 2.47 -6.52
CA GLY A 233 -14.50 3.93 -6.48
C GLY A 233 -15.81 4.47 -5.90
N VAL A 234 -16.95 3.91 -6.31
CA VAL A 234 -18.27 4.28 -5.77
C VAL A 234 -18.35 3.97 -4.28
N VAL A 235 -17.89 2.79 -3.86
CA VAL A 235 -17.85 2.41 -2.44
C VAL A 235 -16.99 3.37 -1.63
N LEU A 236 -15.77 3.70 -2.12
CA LEU A 236 -14.88 4.64 -1.45
C LEU A 236 -15.51 6.04 -1.33
N MET A 237 -16.17 6.53 -2.39
CA MET A 237 -16.88 7.81 -2.31
C MET A 237 -17.99 7.79 -1.25
N GLY A 238 -18.78 6.72 -1.20
CA GLY A 238 -19.79 6.54 -0.16
C GLY A 238 -19.20 6.57 1.26
N VAL A 239 -18.09 5.83 1.48
CA VAL A 239 -17.35 5.87 2.75
C VAL A 239 -16.84 7.27 3.06
N GLY A 240 -16.27 7.98 2.08
CA GLY A 240 -15.76 9.33 2.25
C GLY A 240 -16.86 10.33 2.63
N PHE A 241 -18.05 10.24 2.01
CA PHE A 241 -19.19 11.07 2.41
C PHE A 241 -19.70 10.76 3.80
N VAL A 242 -19.72 9.49 4.22
CA VAL A 242 -20.07 9.11 5.61
C VAL A 242 -19.07 9.69 6.60
N LEU A 243 -17.76 9.67 6.28
CA LEU A 243 -16.73 10.26 7.13
C LEU A 243 -16.92 11.79 7.25
N LEU A 244 -17.22 12.48 6.15
CA LEU A 244 -17.49 13.92 6.15
C LEU A 244 -18.74 14.26 6.97
N ALA A 245 -19.83 13.50 6.81
CA ALA A 245 -21.04 13.71 7.59
C ALA A 245 -20.80 13.52 9.09
N ARG A 246 -20.03 12.48 9.46
CA ARG A 246 -19.63 12.27 10.87
C ARG A 246 -18.75 13.41 11.40
N ALA A 247 -17.81 13.90 10.61
CA ALA A 247 -16.96 15.02 11.01
C ALA A 247 -17.79 16.30 11.27
N ALA A 248 -18.78 16.58 10.40
CA ALA A 248 -19.67 17.73 10.56
C ALA A 248 -20.63 17.62 11.77
N LEU A 249 -20.92 16.42 12.27
CA LEU A 249 -21.74 16.21 13.45
C LEU A 249 -20.95 16.33 14.78
N LEU A 250 -19.62 16.34 14.71
CA LEU A 250 -18.71 16.41 15.86
C LEU A 250 -18.16 17.84 16.09
N GLU A 251 -18.44 18.80 15.18
CA GLU A 251 -18.18 20.23 15.34
C GLU A 251 -19.33 20.94 16.04
#